data_f75e91528840aa490bff58b3296da9d0
#
_entry.id   f75e91528840aa490bff58b3296da9d0
#
_cell.length_a   1.000
_cell.length_b   1.000
_cell.length_c   1.000
_cell.angle_alpha   90.00
_cell.angle_beta   90.00
_cell.angle_gamma   90.00
#
_symmetry.space_group_name_H-M   'P 1'
#
loop_
_entity.id
_entity.type
_entity.pdbx_description
1 polymer ?
#
loop_
_entity_poly.entity_id
_entity_poly.type
_entity_poly.pdbx_seq_one_letter_code
_entity_poly.pdbx_strand_id
1 'polypeptide(L)'
;MPITEQQLLHVLPNAGPRAGVFVGALNRGMTRFGITSPVRAAAFLAQVGHESGQLTRLVENLNYSARGLAATWPSRYLGADGQPNALAQRLARNPRAIANNAYASRNGNGDEASGDGWRYRGRGLLQITGRSNYRAAGAGLGQPLEQEPELLEQPEWAAISAAWWWASHGLNELADRGEFAAITRRINGGMNGHVERLELWQRAKRVLS
;
A
#
# COMPACT_ATOMS: atom_id res chain seq x y z
N MET A 1 -6.63 -20.66 -7.15
CA MET A 1 -5.53 -21.32 -7.89
C MET A 1 -4.22 -20.66 -7.50
N PRO A 2 -3.23 -21.38 -7.00
CA PRO A 2 -1.94 -20.79 -6.67
C PRO A 2 -1.21 -20.37 -7.96
N ILE A 3 -0.57 -19.21 -7.92
CA ILE A 3 0.29 -18.72 -9.00
C ILE A 3 1.70 -19.25 -8.81
N THR A 4 2.43 -19.43 -9.91
CA THR A 4 3.85 -19.77 -9.90
C THR A 4 4.73 -18.50 -9.84
N GLU A 5 5.99 -18.64 -9.45
CA GLU A 5 6.97 -17.57 -9.51
C GLU A 5 7.11 -17.03 -10.93
N GLN A 6 7.15 -17.90 -11.93
CA GLN A 6 7.24 -17.51 -13.33
C GLN A 6 6.03 -16.68 -13.78
N GLN A 7 4.82 -17.08 -13.40
CA GLN A 7 3.62 -16.30 -13.66
C GLN A 7 3.70 -14.92 -12.98
N LEU A 8 4.13 -14.88 -11.72
CA LEU A 8 4.31 -13.61 -10.99
C LEU A 8 5.33 -12.69 -11.68
N LEU A 9 6.45 -13.23 -12.16
CA LEU A 9 7.44 -12.49 -12.95
C LEU A 9 6.89 -11.98 -14.29
N HIS A 10 6.05 -12.78 -14.95
CA HIS A 10 5.41 -12.33 -16.19
C HIS A 10 4.41 -11.18 -15.94
N VAL A 11 3.72 -11.18 -14.79
CA VAL A 11 2.82 -10.08 -14.40
C VAL A 11 3.60 -8.86 -13.94
N LEU A 12 4.62 -9.07 -13.11
CA LEU A 12 5.44 -8.04 -12.43
C LEU A 12 6.92 -8.20 -12.78
N PRO A 13 7.35 -7.87 -14.00
CA PRO A 13 8.72 -8.16 -14.45
C PRO A 13 9.80 -7.44 -13.63
N ASN A 14 9.49 -6.27 -13.06
CA ASN A 14 10.44 -5.53 -12.23
C ASN A 14 10.56 -6.08 -10.80
N ALA A 15 9.76 -7.09 -10.43
CA ALA A 15 9.92 -7.77 -9.14
C ALA A 15 11.28 -8.50 -9.04
N GLY A 16 11.79 -9.01 -10.17
CA GLY A 16 13.05 -9.73 -10.19
C GLY A 16 13.10 -10.86 -9.14
N PRO A 17 14.20 -11.02 -8.39
CA PRO A 17 14.33 -12.07 -7.38
C PRO A 17 13.28 -12.01 -6.26
N ARG A 18 12.60 -10.87 -6.08
CA ARG A 18 11.54 -10.72 -5.07
C ARG A 18 10.31 -11.56 -5.40
N ALA A 19 10.08 -11.92 -6.65
CA ALA A 19 8.97 -12.79 -7.03
C ALA A 19 9.02 -14.12 -6.29
N GLY A 20 10.18 -14.78 -6.22
CA GLY A 20 10.38 -15.99 -5.45
C GLY A 20 10.14 -15.83 -3.95
N VAL A 21 10.56 -14.67 -3.40
CA VAL A 21 10.35 -14.34 -1.97
C VAL A 21 8.86 -14.16 -1.64
N PHE A 22 8.08 -13.55 -2.55
CA PHE A 22 6.69 -13.16 -2.28
C PHE A 22 5.66 -14.18 -2.75
N VAL A 23 5.95 -15.02 -3.74
CA VAL A 23 4.94 -15.88 -4.37
C VAL A 23 4.23 -16.81 -3.37
N GLY A 24 4.96 -17.40 -2.42
CA GLY A 24 4.38 -18.23 -1.37
C GLY A 24 3.43 -17.45 -0.45
N ALA A 25 3.85 -16.27 0.00
CA ALA A 25 3.07 -15.41 0.87
C ALA A 25 1.82 -14.85 0.17
N LEU A 26 1.95 -14.43 -1.09
CA LEU A 26 0.82 -14.00 -1.92
C LEU A 26 -0.21 -15.12 -2.09
N ASN A 27 0.23 -16.34 -2.39
CA ASN A 27 -0.68 -17.48 -2.52
C ASN A 27 -1.42 -17.79 -1.22
N ARG A 28 -0.74 -17.75 -0.07
CA ARG A 28 -1.39 -17.94 1.25
C ARG A 28 -2.41 -16.85 1.51
N GLY A 29 -2.06 -15.58 1.29
CA GLY A 29 -2.98 -14.45 1.45
C GLY A 29 -4.17 -14.54 0.52
N MET A 30 -3.96 -14.80 -0.76
CA MET A 30 -5.02 -14.95 -1.75
C MET A 30 -5.99 -16.09 -1.38
N THR A 31 -5.46 -17.25 -0.98
CA THR A 31 -6.28 -18.39 -0.55
C THR A 31 -7.09 -18.05 0.69
N ARG A 32 -6.46 -17.48 1.71
CA ARG A 32 -7.10 -17.13 2.99
C ARG A 32 -8.24 -16.15 2.83
N PHE A 33 -8.14 -15.23 1.88
CA PHE A 33 -9.08 -14.13 1.70
C PHE A 33 -9.94 -14.23 0.41
N GLY A 34 -10.07 -15.44 -0.15
CA GLY A 34 -11.00 -15.73 -1.23
C GLY A 34 -10.61 -15.10 -2.58
N ILE A 35 -9.34 -14.76 -2.79
CA ILE A 35 -8.82 -14.28 -4.08
C ILE A 35 -8.40 -15.50 -4.91
N THR A 36 -9.37 -16.35 -5.26
CA THR A 36 -9.10 -17.71 -5.78
C THR A 36 -9.41 -17.89 -7.26
N SER A 37 -10.13 -16.94 -7.89
CA SER A 37 -10.36 -16.98 -9.33
C SER A 37 -9.29 -16.21 -10.12
N PRO A 38 -9.04 -16.56 -11.39
CA PRO A 38 -8.13 -15.79 -12.25
C PRO A 38 -8.46 -14.31 -12.32
N VAL A 39 -9.75 -13.98 -12.36
CA VAL A 39 -10.24 -12.57 -12.44
C VAL A 39 -9.86 -11.79 -11.19
N ARG A 40 -10.10 -12.36 -10.00
CA ARG A 40 -9.73 -11.76 -8.70
C ARG A 40 -8.22 -11.62 -8.56
N ALA A 41 -7.47 -12.70 -8.86
CA ALA A 41 -6.01 -12.71 -8.78
C ALA A 41 -5.38 -11.68 -9.71
N ALA A 42 -5.85 -11.59 -10.96
CA ALA A 42 -5.34 -10.61 -11.91
C ALA A 42 -5.56 -9.17 -11.45
N ALA A 43 -6.74 -8.85 -10.92
CA ALA A 43 -7.03 -7.52 -10.41
C ALA A 43 -6.22 -7.19 -9.14
N PHE A 44 -6.10 -8.15 -8.21
CA PHE A 44 -5.31 -8.01 -7.00
C PHE A 44 -3.83 -7.77 -7.29
N LEU A 45 -3.22 -8.62 -8.12
CA LEU A 45 -1.79 -8.51 -8.45
C LEU A 45 -1.46 -7.23 -9.20
N ALA A 46 -2.36 -6.73 -10.06
CA ALA A 46 -2.18 -5.46 -10.73
C ALA A 46 -2.13 -4.28 -9.74
N GLN A 47 -3.04 -4.26 -8.77
CA GLN A 47 -3.08 -3.19 -7.77
C GLN A 47 -1.88 -3.27 -6.83
N VAL A 48 -1.60 -4.45 -6.27
CA VAL A 48 -0.43 -4.69 -5.41
C VAL A 48 0.87 -4.34 -6.16
N GLY A 49 0.98 -4.74 -7.42
CA GLY A 49 2.14 -4.44 -8.25
C GLY A 49 2.36 -2.94 -8.42
N HIS A 50 1.32 -2.18 -8.69
CA HIS A 50 1.43 -0.73 -8.81
C HIS A 50 1.81 -0.07 -7.47
N GLU A 51 1.06 -0.35 -6.39
CA GLU A 51 1.26 0.28 -5.07
C GLU A 51 2.66 0.01 -4.51
N SER A 52 3.15 -1.21 -4.64
CA SER A 52 4.45 -1.63 -4.11
C SER A 52 5.64 -1.39 -5.05
N GLY A 53 5.41 -0.78 -6.23
CA GLY A 53 6.44 -0.70 -7.27
C GLY A 53 6.95 -2.08 -7.69
N GLN A 54 6.02 -3.00 -7.94
CA GLN A 54 6.27 -4.39 -8.26
C GLN A 54 7.08 -5.12 -7.17
N LEU A 55 6.57 -5.07 -5.93
CA LEU A 55 7.11 -5.74 -4.74
C LEU A 55 8.44 -5.16 -4.22
N THR A 56 8.87 -4.00 -4.73
CA THR A 56 10.15 -3.41 -4.33
C THR A 56 10.05 -2.50 -3.11
N ARG A 57 8.85 -2.00 -2.80
CA ARG A 57 8.61 -1.03 -1.71
C ARG A 57 7.61 -1.57 -0.70
N LEU A 58 8.08 -1.75 0.54
CA LEU A 58 7.25 -2.20 1.67
C LEU A 58 7.03 -1.11 2.71
N VAL A 59 7.78 -0.04 2.65
CA VAL A 59 7.69 1.11 3.56
C VAL A 59 7.63 2.38 2.73
N GLU A 60 6.76 3.30 3.10
CA GLU A 60 6.67 4.58 2.43
C GLU A 60 7.96 5.41 2.55
N ASN A 61 8.29 6.13 1.50
CA ASN A 61 9.43 7.03 1.50
C ASN A 61 8.98 8.44 1.91
N LEU A 62 9.32 8.85 3.12
CA LEU A 62 9.00 10.16 3.68
C LEU A 62 10.14 11.19 3.56
N ASN A 63 11.17 10.90 2.75
CA ASN A 63 12.30 11.80 2.56
C ASN A 63 11.98 12.95 1.58
N TYR A 64 11.04 13.80 1.94
CA TYR A 64 10.60 14.92 1.13
C TYR A 64 11.52 16.14 1.28
N SER A 65 11.71 16.89 0.17
CA SER A 65 12.17 18.26 0.21
C SER A 65 11.04 19.22 0.66
N ALA A 66 11.34 20.45 1.00
CA ALA A 66 10.31 21.44 1.33
C ALA A 66 9.30 21.61 0.18
N ARG A 67 9.77 21.66 -1.07
CA ARG A 67 8.90 21.70 -2.27
C ARG A 67 8.05 20.44 -2.40
N GLY A 68 8.63 19.27 -2.14
CA GLY A 68 7.90 18.00 -2.14
C GLY A 68 6.79 17.96 -1.10
N LEU A 69 7.04 18.46 0.11
CA LEU A 69 6.02 18.59 1.17
C LEU A 69 4.88 19.51 0.72
N ALA A 70 5.20 20.70 0.19
CA ALA A 70 4.19 21.64 -0.29
C ALA A 70 3.35 21.08 -1.44
N ALA A 71 3.96 20.32 -2.34
CA ALA A 71 3.25 19.65 -3.44
C ALA A 71 2.35 18.50 -2.96
N THR A 72 2.80 17.70 -1.97
CA THR A 72 2.06 16.54 -1.47
C THR A 72 0.93 16.92 -0.52
N TRP A 73 1.16 17.89 0.37
CA TRP A 73 0.17 18.37 1.35
C TRP A 73 0.09 19.92 1.34
N PRO A 74 -0.45 20.51 0.25
CA PRO A 74 -0.46 21.98 0.08
C PRO A 74 -1.18 22.70 1.20
N SER A 75 -2.29 22.18 1.70
CA SER A 75 -3.04 22.77 2.80
C SER A 75 -2.23 22.93 4.11
N ARG A 76 -1.11 22.19 4.24
CA ARG A 76 -0.30 22.19 5.46
C ARG A 76 1.06 22.87 5.27
N TYR A 77 1.64 22.73 4.08
CA TYR A 77 3.04 23.08 3.85
C TYR A 77 3.26 24.15 2.77
N LEU A 78 2.19 24.61 2.11
CA LEU A 78 2.27 25.71 1.14
C LEU A 78 1.95 27.04 1.84
N GLY A 79 2.76 28.05 1.59
CA GLY A 79 2.48 29.41 2.04
C GLY A 79 1.51 30.16 1.13
N ALA A 80 0.99 31.29 1.57
CA ALA A 80 0.10 32.14 0.78
C ALA A 80 0.77 32.73 -0.48
N ASP A 81 2.10 32.78 -0.49
CA ASP A 81 2.94 33.20 -1.60
C ASP A 81 3.19 32.09 -2.64
N GLY A 82 2.57 30.92 -2.46
CA GLY A 82 2.77 29.74 -3.32
C GLY A 82 4.11 29.04 -3.14
N GLN A 83 4.88 29.40 -2.11
CA GLN A 83 6.15 28.77 -1.79
C GLN A 83 6.00 27.84 -0.56
N PRO A 84 6.94 26.88 -0.36
CA PRO A 84 6.97 26.09 0.86
C PRO A 84 7.07 26.99 2.09
N ASN A 85 6.15 26.85 3.05
CA ASN A 85 6.14 27.63 4.26
C ASN A 85 7.29 27.28 5.23
N ALA A 86 7.43 28.04 6.33
CA ALA A 86 8.47 27.85 7.32
C ALA A 86 8.46 26.44 7.95
N LEU A 87 7.27 25.83 8.11
CA LEU A 87 7.13 24.47 8.60
C LEU A 87 7.72 23.44 7.63
N ALA A 88 7.43 23.58 6.34
CA ALA A 88 7.99 22.73 5.30
C ALA A 88 9.53 22.82 5.24
N GLN A 89 10.07 24.05 5.35
CA GLN A 89 11.51 24.27 5.38
C GLN A 89 12.17 23.58 6.58
N ARG A 90 11.57 23.69 7.77
CA ARG A 90 12.08 23.09 9.02
C ARG A 90 12.07 21.57 8.99
N LEU A 91 11.03 20.97 8.40
CA LEU A 91 10.85 19.51 8.39
C LEU A 91 11.56 18.81 7.21
N ALA A 92 11.96 19.57 6.18
CA ALA A 92 12.54 19.00 4.97
C ALA A 92 13.69 18.02 5.26
N ARG A 93 13.67 16.88 4.56
CA ARG A 93 14.69 15.80 4.68
C ARG A 93 14.77 15.15 6.07
N ASN A 94 13.75 15.32 6.90
CA ASN A 94 13.63 14.60 8.17
C ASN A 94 12.40 13.69 8.15
N PRO A 95 12.50 12.44 7.67
CA PRO A 95 11.37 11.52 7.49
C PRO A 95 10.55 11.31 8.77
N ARG A 96 11.22 11.19 9.91
CA ARG A 96 10.53 10.98 11.20
C ARG A 96 9.69 12.19 11.61
N ALA A 97 10.26 13.37 11.53
CA ALA A 97 9.54 14.59 11.86
C ALA A 97 8.40 14.86 10.86
N ILE A 98 8.63 14.58 9.57
CA ILE A 98 7.60 14.67 8.53
C ILE A 98 6.42 13.75 8.86
N ALA A 99 6.69 12.46 9.15
CA ALA A 99 5.64 11.50 9.50
C ALA A 99 4.83 11.95 10.71
N ASN A 100 5.53 12.31 11.80
CA ASN A 100 4.87 12.72 13.04
C ASN A 100 4.00 13.97 12.83
N ASN A 101 4.46 14.93 12.02
CA ASN A 101 3.67 16.10 11.71
C ASN A 101 2.52 15.81 10.74
N ALA A 102 2.78 15.10 9.61
CA ALA A 102 1.78 14.88 8.57
C ALA A 102 0.62 13.99 9.03
N TYR A 103 0.90 13.02 9.89
CA TYR A 103 -0.06 12.01 10.36
C TYR A 103 -0.55 12.25 11.80
N ALA A 104 -0.17 13.37 12.44
CA ALA A 104 -0.65 13.74 13.76
C ALA A 104 -2.17 13.80 13.81
N SER A 105 -2.77 13.21 14.84
CA SER A 105 -4.21 13.22 15.12
C SER A 105 -5.08 12.66 13.98
N ARG A 106 -4.52 11.77 13.14
CA ARG A 106 -5.21 11.13 12.01
C ARG A 106 -5.20 9.62 12.18
N ASN A 107 -6.25 8.96 11.73
CA ASN A 107 -6.36 7.49 11.71
C ASN A 107 -5.99 6.86 13.06
N GLY A 108 -6.41 7.46 14.18
CA GLY A 108 -6.15 6.99 15.53
C GLY A 108 -4.75 7.26 16.08
N ASN A 109 -3.91 7.98 15.36
CA ASN A 109 -2.65 8.46 15.89
C ASN A 109 -2.88 9.54 16.94
N GLY A 110 -1.99 9.63 17.93
CA GLY A 110 -1.89 10.76 18.83
C GLY A 110 -1.37 12.03 18.13
N ASP A 111 -1.06 13.05 18.92
CA ASP A 111 -0.45 14.28 18.42
C ASP A 111 0.97 14.06 17.86
N GLU A 112 1.61 15.14 17.40
CA GLU A 112 2.97 15.07 16.85
C GLU A 112 4.00 14.55 17.87
N ALA A 113 3.82 14.88 19.16
CA ALA A 113 4.73 14.49 20.23
C ALA A 113 4.63 12.98 20.57
N SER A 114 3.50 12.33 20.28
CA SER A 114 3.30 10.90 20.51
C SER A 114 4.26 10.02 19.72
N GLY A 115 4.76 10.49 18.57
CA GLY A 115 5.57 9.69 17.67
C GLY A 115 4.79 8.68 16.84
N ASP A 116 3.47 8.63 16.97
CA ASP A 116 2.60 7.68 16.30
C ASP A 116 2.67 7.81 14.77
N GLY A 117 2.85 9.01 14.24
CA GLY A 117 2.98 9.24 12.82
C GLY A 117 4.12 8.44 12.18
N TRP A 118 5.28 8.43 12.84
CA TRP A 118 6.42 7.62 12.41
C TRP A 118 6.23 6.13 12.71
N ARG A 119 5.72 5.83 13.90
CA ARG A 119 5.50 4.44 14.32
C ARG A 119 4.54 3.72 13.39
N TYR A 120 3.44 4.34 13.00
CA TYR A 120 2.40 3.75 12.15
C TYR A 120 2.39 4.33 10.73
N ARG A 121 3.59 4.67 10.20
CA ARG A 121 3.75 5.06 8.79
C ARG A 121 3.32 3.94 7.85
N GLY A 122 3.15 4.25 6.57
CA GLY A 122 2.70 3.30 5.56
C GLY A 122 3.64 2.11 5.41
N ARG A 123 3.09 0.89 5.60
CA ARG A 123 3.82 -0.37 5.43
C ARG A 123 2.99 -1.43 4.72
N GLY A 124 3.67 -2.45 4.21
CA GLY A 124 3.08 -3.54 3.45
C GLY A 124 2.81 -3.19 1.99
N LEU A 125 2.30 -4.15 1.23
CA LEU A 125 2.11 -4.00 -0.22
C LEU A 125 0.98 -3.03 -0.60
N LEU A 126 -0.01 -2.80 0.28
CA LEU A 126 -1.08 -1.80 0.12
C LEU A 126 -1.02 -0.68 1.18
N GLN A 127 0.15 -0.45 1.76
CA GLN A 127 0.46 0.73 2.59
C GLN A 127 -0.55 1.00 3.72
N ILE A 128 -0.66 0.07 4.68
CA ILE A 128 -1.44 0.29 5.91
C ILE A 128 -0.80 1.43 6.69
N THR A 129 -1.56 2.49 6.98
CA THR A 129 -1.09 3.72 7.63
C THR A 129 -2.02 4.14 8.75
N GLY A 130 -1.46 4.51 9.90
CA GLY A 130 -2.19 5.00 11.08
C GLY A 130 -2.60 3.92 12.07
N ARG A 131 -2.54 4.27 13.35
CA ARG A 131 -2.69 3.35 14.49
C ARG A 131 -3.97 2.51 14.44
N SER A 132 -5.13 3.14 14.12
CA SER A 132 -6.39 2.42 14.01
C SER A 132 -6.37 1.35 12.91
N ASN A 133 -5.72 1.63 11.77
CA ASN A 133 -5.61 0.69 10.67
C ASN A 133 -4.68 -0.48 11.02
N TYR A 134 -3.57 -0.21 11.73
CA TYR A 134 -2.70 -1.27 12.25
C TYR A 134 -3.43 -2.17 13.25
N ARG A 135 -4.22 -1.58 14.16
CA ARG A 135 -5.06 -2.34 15.09
C ARG A 135 -6.09 -3.20 14.38
N ALA A 136 -6.81 -2.64 13.39
CA ALA A 136 -7.80 -3.37 12.61
C ALA A 136 -7.18 -4.52 11.82
N ALA A 137 -6.04 -4.26 11.15
CA ALA A 137 -5.29 -5.30 10.45
C ALA A 137 -4.78 -6.37 11.42
N GLY A 138 -4.25 -5.98 12.57
CA GLY A 138 -3.81 -6.90 13.62
C GLY A 138 -4.93 -7.83 14.09
N ALA A 139 -6.12 -7.28 14.38
CA ALA A 139 -7.29 -8.07 14.75
C ALA A 139 -7.74 -9.03 13.62
N GLY A 140 -7.78 -8.56 12.38
CA GLY A 140 -8.18 -9.36 11.21
C GLY A 140 -7.18 -10.47 10.86
N LEU A 141 -5.92 -10.30 11.20
CA LEU A 141 -4.84 -11.25 10.92
C LEU A 141 -4.48 -12.15 12.11
N GLY A 142 -4.88 -11.78 13.33
CA GLY A 142 -4.45 -12.43 14.57
C GLY A 142 -2.97 -12.14 14.88
N GLN A 143 -2.50 -10.90 14.58
CA GLN A 143 -1.12 -10.48 14.76
C GLN A 143 -1.02 -9.19 15.59
N PRO A 144 0.01 -9.01 16.42
CA PRO A 144 0.18 -7.84 17.27
C PRO A 144 0.70 -6.60 16.50
N LEU A 145 0.06 -6.24 15.39
CA LEU A 145 0.56 -5.19 14.48
C LEU A 145 0.58 -3.79 15.11
N GLU A 146 -0.25 -3.52 16.13
CA GLU A 146 -0.18 -2.25 16.87
C GLU A 146 1.07 -2.19 17.76
N GLN A 147 1.47 -3.31 18.33
CA GLN A 147 2.67 -3.43 19.17
C GLN A 147 3.94 -3.58 18.32
N GLU A 148 3.86 -4.35 17.25
CA GLU A 148 4.94 -4.74 16.34
C GLU A 148 4.65 -4.34 14.89
N PRO A 149 4.55 -3.03 14.57
CA PRO A 149 4.18 -2.56 13.24
C PRO A 149 5.19 -2.98 12.15
N GLU A 150 6.43 -3.27 12.52
CA GLU A 150 7.51 -3.73 11.63
C GLU A 150 7.23 -5.12 11.02
N LEU A 151 6.31 -5.91 11.58
CA LEU A 151 5.88 -7.17 10.97
C LEU A 151 5.40 -6.96 9.52
N LEU A 152 4.78 -5.83 9.20
CA LEU A 152 4.35 -5.50 7.85
C LEU A 152 5.51 -5.21 6.86
N GLU A 153 6.74 -5.14 7.33
CA GLU A 153 7.95 -5.06 6.49
C GLU A 153 8.45 -6.46 6.07
N GLN A 154 7.93 -7.52 6.70
CA GLN A 154 8.23 -8.90 6.33
C GLN A 154 7.37 -9.34 5.13
N PRO A 155 7.92 -10.05 4.14
CA PRO A 155 7.19 -10.47 2.94
C PRO A 155 5.89 -11.21 3.24
N GLU A 156 5.89 -12.06 4.26
CA GLU A 156 4.71 -12.82 4.70
C GLU A 156 3.54 -11.89 5.07
N TRP A 157 3.78 -11.00 6.04
CA TRP A 157 2.72 -10.13 6.56
C TRP A 157 2.40 -8.98 5.63
N ALA A 158 3.36 -8.52 4.81
CA ALA A 158 3.12 -7.54 3.77
C ALA A 158 2.13 -8.04 2.71
N ALA A 159 2.25 -9.31 2.31
CA ALA A 159 1.35 -9.93 1.33
C ALA A 159 -0.02 -10.29 1.93
N ILE A 160 -0.02 -10.90 3.12
CA ILE A 160 -1.26 -11.33 3.78
C ILE A 160 -2.11 -10.13 4.20
N SER A 161 -1.51 -9.05 4.68
CA SER A 161 -2.23 -7.82 5.03
C SER A 161 -2.85 -7.14 3.82
N ALA A 162 -2.19 -7.19 2.67
CA ALA A 162 -2.75 -6.68 1.42
C ALA A 162 -4.00 -7.48 0.98
N ALA A 163 -3.95 -8.81 1.08
CA ALA A 163 -5.08 -9.67 0.76
C ALA A 163 -6.24 -9.50 1.76
N TRP A 164 -5.93 -9.32 3.05
CA TRP A 164 -6.92 -8.97 4.07
C TRP A 164 -7.61 -7.64 3.76
N TRP A 165 -6.82 -6.60 3.48
CA TRP A 165 -7.35 -5.28 3.16
C TRP A 165 -8.26 -5.34 1.92
N TRP A 166 -7.83 -6.05 0.88
CA TRP A 166 -8.60 -6.29 -0.33
C TRP A 166 -9.97 -6.89 -0.05
N ALA A 167 -10.01 -7.99 0.69
CA ALA A 167 -11.27 -8.68 1.00
C ALA A 167 -12.18 -7.85 1.92
N SER A 168 -11.61 -7.23 2.97
CA SER A 168 -12.37 -6.42 3.93
C SER A 168 -12.99 -5.16 3.32
N HIS A 169 -12.51 -4.74 2.15
CA HIS A 169 -13.05 -3.60 1.39
C HIS A 169 -13.92 -4.01 0.19
N GLY A 170 -14.34 -5.26 0.10
CA GLY A 170 -15.28 -5.73 -0.94
C GLY A 170 -14.68 -5.70 -2.36
N LEU A 171 -13.37 -5.90 -2.50
CA LEU A 171 -12.72 -5.82 -3.81
C LEU A 171 -12.84 -7.13 -4.61
N ASN A 172 -13.14 -8.25 -3.95
CA ASN A 172 -13.45 -9.50 -4.63
C ASN A 172 -14.68 -9.34 -5.53
N GLU A 173 -15.74 -8.76 -5.00
CA GLU A 173 -17.01 -8.55 -5.70
C GLU A 173 -16.86 -7.55 -6.86
N LEU A 174 -16.05 -6.51 -6.69
CA LEU A 174 -15.73 -5.58 -7.77
C LEU A 174 -14.91 -6.26 -8.89
N ALA A 175 -13.98 -7.12 -8.52
CA ALA A 175 -13.19 -7.88 -9.50
C ALA A 175 -14.06 -8.86 -10.30
N ASP A 176 -14.99 -9.55 -9.65
CA ASP A 176 -15.92 -10.47 -10.30
C ASP A 176 -16.81 -9.77 -11.34
N ARG A 177 -17.19 -8.51 -11.08
CA ARG A 177 -17.96 -7.69 -12.03
C ARG A 177 -17.09 -6.97 -13.07
N GLY A 178 -15.77 -7.12 -13.01
CA GLY A 178 -14.84 -6.44 -13.91
C GLY A 178 -14.72 -4.93 -13.65
N GLU A 179 -15.14 -4.44 -12.50
CA GLU A 179 -15.16 -3.02 -12.12
C GLU A 179 -13.77 -2.50 -11.67
N PHE A 180 -12.76 -2.68 -12.49
CA PHE A 180 -11.37 -2.39 -12.14
C PHE A 180 -11.13 -0.90 -11.81
N ALA A 181 -11.85 0.02 -12.46
CA ALA A 181 -11.77 1.44 -12.14
C ALA A 181 -12.32 1.75 -10.73
N ALA A 182 -13.39 1.05 -10.30
CA ALA A 182 -13.92 1.16 -8.94
C ALA A 182 -12.91 0.64 -7.90
N ILE A 183 -12.22 -0.46 -8.21
CA ILE A 183 -11.12 -0.98 -7.38
C ILE A 183 -10.03 0.08 -7.22
N THR A 184 -9.57 0.68 -8.33
CA THR A 184 -8.55 1.74 -8.30
C THR A 184 -8.98 2.89 -7.39
N ARG A 185 -10.21 3.40 -7.54
CA ARG A 185 -10.73 4.49 -6.69
C ARG A 185 -10.76 4.11 -5.22
N ARG A 186 -11.13 2.87 -4.88
CA ARG A 186 -11.22 2.41 -3.49
C ARG A 186 -9.86 2.30 -2.83
N ILE A 187 -8.83 1.89 -3.56
CA ILE A 187 -7.45 1.77 -3.06
C ILE A 187 -6.78 3.15 -2.97
N ASN A 188 -6.85 3.95 -4.03
CA ASN A 188 -6.08 5.18 -4.18
C ASN A 188 -6.84 6.46 -3.77
N GLY A 189 -8.14 6.37 -3.52
CA GLY A 189 -8.99 7.55 -3.30
C GLY A 189 -9.28 8.37 -4.57
N GLY A 190 -8.75 7.96 -5.74
CA GLY A 190 -8.89 8.63 -7.04
C GLY A 190 -8.44 7.74 -8.19
N MET A 191 -8.02 8.35 -9.30
CA MET A 191 -7.60 7.65 -10.51
C MET A 191 -6.11 7.78 -10.82
N ASN A 192 -5.30 8.20 -9.83
CA ASN A 192 -3.85 8.32 -10.03
C ASN A 192 -3.24 6.95 -10.36
N GLY A 193 -2.40 6.90 -11.39
CA GLY A 193 -1.75 5.66 -11.85
C GLY A 193 -2.71 4.65 -12.48
N HIS A 194 -3.93 5.05 -12.89
CA HIS A 194 -4.92 4.12 -13.44
C HIS A 194 -4.45 3.46 -14.73
N VAL A 195 -3.72 4.17 -15.57
CA VAL A 195 -3.20 3.64 -16.85
C VAL A 195 -2.21 2.50 -16.58
N GLU A 196 -1.25 2.71 -15.71
CA GLU A 196 -0.24 1.72 -15.35
C GLU A 196 -0.87 0.50 -14.63
N ARG A 197 -1.90 0.73 -13.81
CA ARG A 197 -2.68 -0.35 -13.18
C ARG A 197 -3.44 -1.18 -14.22
N LEU A 198 -4.01 -0.54 -15.24
CA LEU A 198 -4.68 -1.23 -16.35
C LEU A 198 -3.71 -2.07 -17.16
N GLU A 199 -2.52 -1.58 -17.46
CA GLU A 199 -1.48 -2.34 -18.16
C GLU A 199 -1.11 -3.61 -17.39
N LEU A 200 -0.87 -3.49 -16.08
CA LEU A 200 -0.61 -4.64 -15.21
C LEU A 200 -1.79 -5.62 -15.17
N TRP A 201 -3.01 -5.11 -15.11
CA TRP A 201 -4.22 -5.94 -15.12
C TRP A 201 -4.40 -6.70 -16.43
N GLN A 202 -4.22 -6.05 -17.57
CA GLN A 202 -4.29 -6.71 -18.88
C GLN A 202 -3.22 -7.80 -19.01
N ARG A 203 -2.01 -7.52 -18.51
CA ARG A 203 -0.92 -8.50 -18.47
C ARG A 203 -1.28 -9.69 -17.56
N ALA A 204 -1.77 -9.42 -16.35
CA ALA A 204 -2.17 -10.45 -15.42
C ALA A 204 -3.28 -11.35 -15.97
N LYS A 205 -4.28 -10.77 -16.63
CA LYS A 205 -5.34 -11.55 -17.29
C LYS A 205 -4.79 -12.52 -18.34
N ARG A 206 -3.84 -12.08 -19.18
CA ARG A 206 -3.23 -12.97 -20.19
C ARG A 206 -2.37 -14.09 -19.59
N VAL A 207 -1.80 -13.87 -18.43
CA VAL A 207 -0.89 -14.85 -17.77
C VAL A 207 -1.67 -15.86 -16.94
N LEU A 208 -2.84 -15.46 -16.40
CA LEU A 208 -3.61 -16.26 -15.44
C LEU A 208 -4.90 -16.87 -16.04
N SER A 209 -5.21 -16.54 -17.30
CA SER A 209 -6.33 -17.14 -18.04
C SER A 209 -6.12 -18.61 -18.33
#